data_702e53827cff0698de2241dab3bf3686
#
_entry.id   702e53827cff0698de2241dab3bf3686
#
_cell.length_a   1.000
_cell.length_b   1.000
_cell.length_c   1.000
_cell.angle_alpha   90.00
_cell.angle_beta   90.00
_cell.angle_gamma   90.00
#
_symmetry.space_group_name_H-M   'P 1'
#
loop_
_entity.id
_entity.type
_entity.pdbx_description
1 polymer ?
#
loop_
_entity_poly.entity_id
_entity_poly.type
_entity_poly.pdbx_seq_one_letter_code
_entity_poly.pdbx_strand_id
1 'polypeptide(L)'
;MISASVEKAAERLRKAVPIMVKHGIPVTPVNYALWYTYVSNDDPTLNRRIDDIVATYGTVPFSRAADLFREHVSPDGEHDAALTRVKEDLEKMVQGIGQELNASLSGTRDFNSLLDECSRDLRSPPGTGNSFEDVFGTVEKLLQGSTAMHESSARFEQKLKSANAEIRRLRDEMEALRHNVMHDELTGVNNRRAFDTELAQLTPQAARGVPLHLAMLDIDHFKQFNDRFGHQVGDRVLGVVGKQLNDTGRLGVSAYRYGGEEFALVFCGGTAHQAVDLCENLRVSIERLALKDNRSGERLAQISISIGMASYRAGESTEEFIARADHSLYKAKQSGRNRLCREE
;
A
#
# COMPACT_ATOMS: atom_id res chain seq x y z
N MET A 1 22.69 16.20 -22.74
CA MET A 1 22.53 15.59 -21.40
C MET A 1 22.12 14.11 -21.44
N ILE A 2 21.35 13.65 -22.39
CA ILE A 2 20.92 12.21 -22.52
C ILE A 2 22.10 11.27 -22.80
N SER A 3 23.11 11.67 -23.57
CA SER A 3 24.30 10.88 -23.90
C SER A 3 25.15 10.51 -22.67
N ALA A 4 25.39 11.44 -21.76
CA ALA A 4 26.19 11.20 -20.55
C ALA A 4 25.48 10.25 -19.53
N SER A 5 24.15 10.20 -19.53
CA SER A 5 23.36 9.28 -18.71
C SER A 5 23.45 7.85 -19.24
N VAL A 6 23.40 7.66 -20.55
CA VAL A 6 23.49 6.35 -21.20
C VAL A 6 24.90 5.76 -21.05
N GLU A 7 25.96 6.58 -21.19
CA GLU A 7 27.34 6.14 -20.99
C GLU A 7 27.60 5.70 -19.54
N LYS A 8 27.13 6.45 -18.55
CA LYS A 8 27.22 6.05 -17.13
C LYS A 8 26.46 4.75 -16.85
N ALA A 9 25.28 4.59 -17.42
CA ALA A 9 24.49 3.37 -17.27
C ALA A 9 25.22 2.16 -17.89
N ALA A 10 25.81 2.32 -19.08
CA ALA A 10 26.57 1.28 -19.75
C ALA A 10 27.86 0.93 -18.98
N GLU A 11 28.51 1.89 -18.34
CA GLU A 11 29.69 1.66 -17.49
C GLU A 11 29.32 0.85 -16.23
N ARG A 12 28.24 1.21 -15.56
CA ARG A 12 27.73 0.47 -14.38
C ARG A 12 27.38 -0.98 -14.74
N LEU A 13 26.72 -1.18 -15.90
CA LEU A 13 26.41 -2.51 -16.43
C LEU A 13 27.64 -3.36 -16.67
N ARG A 14 28.68 -2.77 -17.29
CA ARG A 14 29.96 -3.46 -17.54
C ARG A 14 30.70 -3.85 -16.27
N LYS A 15 30.44 -3.18 -15.14
CA LYS A 15 31.00 -3.52 -13.83
C LYS A 15 30.16 -4.53 -13.07
N ALA A 16 28.82 -4.41 -13.10
CA ALA A 16 27.92 -5.28 -12.34
C ALA A 16 27.90 -6.73 -12.85
N VAL A 17 27.78 -6.93 -14.15
CA VAL A 17 27.66 -8.29 -14.74
C VAL A 17 28.86 -9.17 -14.44
N PRO A 18 30.15 -8.76 -14.59
CA PRO A 18 31.28 -9.60 -14.23
C PRO A 18 31.33 -9.97 -12.76
N ILE A 19 30.89 -9.09 -11.85
CA ILE A 19 30.85 -9.40 -10.41
C ILE A 19 29.78 -10.47 -10.14
N MET A 20 28.60 -10.36 -10.74
CA MET A 20 27.54 -11.35 -10.64
C MET A 20 28.01 -12.73 -11.13
N VAL A 21 28.65 -12.78 -12.30
CA VAL A 21 29.22 -14.02 -12.86
C VAL A 21 30.29 -14.60 -11.93
N LYS A 22 31.20 -13.78 -11.40
CA LYS A 22 32.25 -14.22 -10.46
C LYS A 22 31.67 -14.91 -9.21
N HIS A 23 30.54 -14.44 -8.70
CA HIS A 23 29.90 -14.99 -7.51
C HIS A 23 28.78 -16.00 -7.82
N GLY A 24 28.63 -16.42 -9.09
CA GLY A 24 27.64 -17.42 -9.51
C GLY A 24 26.19 -16.95 -9.34
N ILE A 25 25.95 -15.64 -9.45
CA ILE A 25 24.64 -15.02 -9.22
C ILE A 25 23.89 -14.93 -10.56
N PRO A 26 22.67 -15.51 -10.67
CA PRO A 26 21.88 -15.44 -11.89
C PRO A 26 21.55 -13.99 -12.26
N VAL A 27 21.59 -13.66 -13.55
CA VAL A 27 21.25 -12.32 -14.07
C VAL A 27 19.71 -12.22 -14.16
N THR A 28 19.06 -12.16 -13.01
CA THR A 28 17.62 -11.85 -12.90
C THR A 28 17.42 -10.34 -12.73
N PRO A 29 16.23 -9.77 -13.03
CA PRO A 29 15.97 -8.34 -12.84
C PRO A 29 16.28 -7.84 -11.42
N VAL A 30 15.91 -8.62 -10.40
CA VAL A 30 16.16 -8.32 -8.98
C VAL A 30 17.66 -8.27 -8.68
N ASN A 31 18.39 -9.32 -9.04
CA ASN A 31 19.84 -9.39 -8.83
C ASN A 31 20.56 -8.31 -9.64
N TYR A 32 20.14 -8.10 -10.89
CA TYR A 32 20.73 -7.07 -11.72
C TYR A 32 20.56 -5.67 -11.10
N ALA A 33 19.35 -5.30 -10.67
CA ALA A 33 19.10 -4.00 -10.05
C ALA A 33 19.90 -3.82 -8.74
N LEU A 34 19.96 -4.87 -7.89
CA LEU A 34 20.74 -4.86 -6.66
C LEU A 34 22.24 -4.62 -6.92
N TRP A 35 22.83 -5.37 -7.86
CA TRP A 35 24.24 -5.24 -8.20
C TRP A 35 24.55 -3.96 -8.99
N TYR A 36 23.61 -3.45 -9.76
CA TYR A 36 23.72 -2.15 -10.41
C TYR A 36 23.81 -1.03 -9.36
N THR A 37 22.99 -1.08 -8.31
CA THR A 37 23.01 -0.13 -7.19
C THR A 37 24.32 -0.29 -6.37
N TYR A 38 24.75 -1.51 -6.10
CA TYR A 38 26.04 -1.79 -5.44
C TYR A 38 27.21 -1.15 -6.16
N VAL A 39 27.29 -1.29 -7.48
CA VAL A 39 28.38 -0.73 -8.31
C VAL A 39 28.28 0.80 -8.42
N SER A 40 27.07 1.37 -8.30
CA SER A 40 26.90 2.83 -8.29
C SER A 40 27.49 3.49 -7.06
N ASN A 41 27.63 2.73 -5.98
CA ASN A 41 28.08 3.19 -4.67
C ASN A 41 27.22 4.33 -4.07
N ASP A 42 25.96 4.37 -4.46
CA ASP A 42 25.01 5.41 -4.02
C ASP A 42 24.46 5.09 -2.61
N ASP A 43 24.50 3.80 -2.17
CA ASP A 43 24.07 3.35 -0.85
C ASP A 43 25.19 2.56 -0.12
N PRO A 44 25.98 3.22 0.78
CA PRO A 44 27.02 2.57 1.53
C PRO A 44 26.53 1.48 2.50
N THR A 45 25.27 1.55 2.94
CA THR A 45 24.69 0.57 3.86
C THR A 45 24.36 -0.72 3.13
N LEU A 46 23.76 -0.62 1.96
CA LEU A 46 23.54 -1.74 1.06
C LEU A 46 24.88 -2.44 0.72
N ASN A 47 25.91 -1.66 0.37
CA ASN A 47 27.20 -2.20 -0.03
C ASN A 47 27.83 -3.03 1.09
N ARG A 48 27.83 -2.54 2.34
CA ARG A 48 28.34 -3.29 3.50
C ARG A 48 27.58 -4.60 3.71
N ARG A 49 26.24 -4.57 3.64
CA ARG A 49 25.41 -5.76 3.83
C ARG A 49 25.66 -6.80 2.73
N ILE A 50 25.85 -6.38 1.48
CA ILE A 50 26.20 -7.28 0.38
C ILE A 50 27.58 -7.90 0.64
N ASP A 51 28.58 -7.09 1.02
CA ASP A 51 29.93 -7.56 1.31
C ASP A 51 29.94 -8.59 2.45
N ASP A 52 29.20 -8.35 3.53
CA ASP A 52 29.06 -9.27 4.67
C ASP A 52 28.42 -10.62 4.24
N ILE A 53 27.39 -10.57 3.40
CA ILE A 53 26.72 -11.76 2.89
C ILE A 53 27.67 -12.55 1.96
N VAL A 54 28.35 -11.86 1.06
CA VAL A 54 29.32 -12.49 0.15
C VAL A 54 30.50 -13.08 0.92
N ALA A 55 30.99 -12.40 1.96
CA ALA A 55 32.05 -12.92 2.83
C ALA A 55 31.61 -14.19 3.58
N THR A 56 30.33 -14.27 3.97
CA THR A 56 29.79 -15.39 4.74
C THR A 56 29.42 -16.60 3.87
N TYR A 57 28.82 -16.36 2.70
CA TYR A 57 28.21 -17.41 1.88
C TYR A 57 28.90 -17.62 0.52
N GLY A 58 29.87 -16.77 0.15
CA GLY A 58 30.54 -16.78 -1.15
C GLY A 58 29.65 -16.28 -2.32
N THR A 59 28.36 -16.18 -2.08
CA THR A 59 27.32 -15.72 -3.03
C THR A 59 26.23 -14.99 -2.26
N VAL A 60 25.29 -14.34 -2.98
CA VAL A 60 24.08 -13.76 -2.37
C VAL A 60 22.91 -14.70 -2.64
N PRO A 61 22.39 -15.42 -1.63
CA PRO A 61 21.22 -16.30 -1.79
C PRO A 61 19.98 -15.49 -2.26
N PHE A 62 19.12 -16.09 -3.09
CA PHE A 62 17.97 -15.43 -3.69
C PHE A 62 17.05 -14.76 -2.65
N SER A 63 16.79 -15.42 -1.52
CA SER A 63 15.98 -14.86 -0.44
C SER A 63 16.59 -13.57 0.13
N ARG A 64 17.92 -13.56 0.38
CA ARG A 64 18.63 -12.39 0.86
C ARG A 64 18.71 -11.27 -0.18
N ALA A 65 18.89 -11.63 -1.46
CA ALA A 65 18.84 -10.67 -2.56
C ALA A 65 17.47 -10.01 -2.67
N ALA A 66 16.39 -10.76 -2.52
CA ALA A 66 15.02 -10.23 -2.54
C ALA A 66 14.75 -9.28 -1.36
N ASP A 67 15.24 -9.61 -0.16
CA ASP A 67 15.11 -8.75 1.03
C ASP A 67 15.89 -7.44 0.85
N LEU A 68 17.16 -7.52 0.43
CA LEU A 68 17.98 -6.34 0.16
C LEU A 68 17.41 -5.47 -0.97
N PHE A 69 16.88 -6.09 -2.02
CA PHE A 69 16.22 -5.36 -3.10
C PHE A 69 15.01 -4.59 -2.59
N ARG A 70 14.19 -5.21 -1.75
CA ARG A 70 13.00 -4.59 -1.15
C ARG A 70 13.37 -3.45 -0.21
N GLU A 71 14.44 -3.60 0.58
CA GLU A 71 14.85 -2.58 1.54
C GLU A 71 15.57 -1.38 0.90
N HIS A 72 16.36 -1.60 -0.16
CA HIS A 72 17.32 -0.58 -0.64
C HIS A 72 17.14 -0.16 -2.10
N VAL A 73 16.46 -0.94 -2.93
CA VAL A 73 16.39 -0.70 -4.39
C VAL A 73 14.96 -0.49 -4.88
N SER A 74 13.98 -1.07 -4.18
CA SER A 74 12.57 -0.89 -4.53
C SER A 74 12.09 0.52 -4.14
N PRO A 75 11.34 1.22 -5.01
CA PRO A 75 10.67 2.46 -4.63
C PRO A 75 9.79 2.33 -3.39
N ASP A 76 9.41 1.09 -3.03
CA ASP A 76 8.65 0.77 -1.83
C ASP A 76 9.42 1.00 -0.51
N GLY A 77 10.75 1.09 -0.52
CA GLY A 77 11.55 1.38 0.68
C GLY A 77 11.26 2.76 1.30
N GLU A 78 10.92 3.76 0.51
CA GLU A 78 10.49 5.07 1.01
C GLU A 78 9.13 4.99 1.70
N HIS A 79 8.23 4.15 1.20
CA HIS A 79 6.89 3.97 1.76
C HIS A 79 6.91 3.15 3.06
N ASP A 80 7.73 2.10 3.14
CA ASP A 80 7.92 1.34 4.38
C ASP A 80 8.61 2.19 5.46
N ALA A 81 9.56 3.06 5.09
CA ALA A 81 10.16 4.03 5.98
C ALA A 81 9.14 5.09 6.46
N ALA A 82 8.24 5.56 5.58
CA ALA A 82 7.17 6.49 5.93
C ALA A 82 6.15 5.84 6.89
N LEU A 83 5.75 4.60 6.64
CA LEU A 83 4.86 3.85 7.54
C LEU A 83 5.51 3.60 8.91
N THR A 84 6.80 3.31 8.95
CA THR A 84 7.55 3.14 10.19
C THR A 84 7.60 4.43 11.00
N ARG A 85 7.84 5.59 10.35
CA ARG A 85 7.80 6.91 11.01
C ARG A 85 6.42 7.21 11.59
N VAL A 86 5.35 6.99 10.83
CA VAL A 86 3.98 7.18 11.31
C VAL A 86 3.69 6.32 12.54
N LYS A 87 4.16 5.07 12.56
CA LYS A 87 4.04 4.18 13.71
C LYS A 87 4.77 4.73 14.93
N GLU A 88 6.02 5.15 14.77
CA GLU A 88 6.83 5.74 15.85
C GLU A 88 6.21 7.01 16.41
N ASP A 89 5.66 7.86 15.56
CA ASP A 89 5.00 9.11 15.97
C ASP A 89 3.69 8.83 16.72
N LEU A 90 2.92 7.82 16.31
CA LEU A 90 1.76 7.35 17.05
C LEU A 90 2.13 6.78 18.42
N GLU A 91 3.19 5.98 18.52
CA GLU A 91 3.67 5.44 19.80
C GLU A 91 4.10 6.55 20.77
N LYS A 92 4.84 7.55 20.30
CA LYS A 92 5.22 8.74 21.10
C LYS A 92 4.00 9.52 21.57
N MET A 93 3.00 9.70 20.70
CA MET A 93 1.76 10.40 21.03
C MET A 93 0.97 9.65 22.11
N VAL A 94 0.80 8.34 21.98
CA VAL A 94 0.11 7.50 22.98
C VAL A 94 0.82 7.56 24.34
N GLN A 95 2.15 7.51 24.35
CA GLN A 95 2.93 7.68 25.58
C GLN A 95 2.73 9.06 26.20
N GLY A 96 2.74 10.13 25.40
CA GLY A 96 2.51 11.49 25.87
C GLY A 96 1.12 11.67 26.47
N ILE A 97 0.08 11.13 25.85
CA ILE A 97 -1.29 11.16 26.41
C ILE A 97 -1.36 10.37 27.71
N GLY A 98 -0.72 9.20 27.78
CA GLY A 98 -0.67 8.38 29.00
C GLY A 98 -0.02 9.12 30.18
N GLN A 99 1.07 9.85 29.95
CA GLN A 99 1.75 10.64 30.98
C GLN A 99 0.85 11.77 31.51
N GLU A 100 0.19 12.51 30.62
CA GLU A 100 -0.70 13.61 31.01
C GLU A 100 -1.97 13.09 31.71
N LEU A 101 -2.49 11.94 31.28
CA LEU A 101 -3.62 11.30 31.98
C LEU A 101 -3.25 10.94 33.41
N ASN A 102 -2.06 10.35 33.62
CA ASN A 102 -1.57 10.04 34.96
C ASN A 102 -1.37 11.29 35.83
N ALA A 103 -0.83 12.36 35.24
CA ALA A 103 -0.68 13.64 35.93
C ALA A 103 -2.05 14.24 36.34
N SER A 104 -3.03 14.21 35.43
CA SER A 104 -4.39 14.69 35.72
C SER A 104 -5.10 13.87 36.79
N LEU A 105 -4.93 12.51 36.74
CA LEU A 105 -5.48 11.61 37.76
C LEU A 105 -4.83 11.83 39.13
N SER A 106 -3.52 12.09 39.19
CA SER A 106 -2.82 12.44 40.42
C SER A 106 -3.37 13.75 41.00
N GLY A 107 -3.45 14.79 40.20
CA GLY A 107 -3.99 16.09 40.63
C GLY A 107 -5.44 15.99 41.14
N THR A 108 -6.27 15.12 40.52
CA THR A 108 -7.63 14.85 40.99
C THR A 108 -7.64 14.14 42.36
N ARG A 109 -6.73 13.18 42.59
CA ARG A 109 -6.60 12.49 43.87
C ARG A 109 -6.13 13.43 44.98
N ASP A 110 -5.15 14.28 44.68
CA ASP A 110 -4.62 15.28 45.61
C ASP A 110 -5.70 16.27 46.03
N PHE A 111 -6.50 16.74 45.04
CA PHE A 111 -7.63 17.62 45.32
C PHE A 111 -8.73 16.95 46.15
N ASN A 112 -9.07 15.70 45.87
CA ASN A 112 -10.04 14.93 46.68
C ASN A 112 -9.53 14.74 48.13
N SER A 113 -8.23 14.44 48.31
CA SER A 113 -7.62 14.33 49.63
C SER A 113 -7.70 15.68 50.41
N LEU A 114 -7.46 16.79 49.69
CA LEU A 114 -7.62 18.14 50.27
C LEU A 114 -9.07 18.43 50.66
N LEU A 115 -10.03 18.05 49.83
CA LEU A 115 -11.47 18.16 50.16
C LEU A 115 -11.86 17.38 51.41
N ASP A 116 -11.35 16.13 51.55
CA ASP A 116 -11.59 15.31 52.70
C ASP A 116 -10.97 15.89 54.01
N GLU A 117 -9.76 16.47 53.88
CA GLU A 117 -9.09 17.15 55.00
C GLU A 117 -9.89 18.39 55.46
N CYS A 118 -10.19 19.28 54.50
CA CYS A 118 -10.98 20.50 54.76
C CYS A 118 -12.38 20.18 55.30
N SER A 119 -13.03 19.12 54.81
CA SER A 119 -14.35 18.68 55.33
C SER A 119 -14.29 18.18 56.76
N ARG A 120 -13.19 17.54 57.16
CA ARG A 120 -12.97 17.12 58.54
C ARG A 120 -12.73 18.34 59.48
N ASP A 121 -11.93 19.27 59.04
CA ASP A 121 -11.62 20.47 59.81
C ASP A 121 -12.86 21.32 60.02
N LEU A 122 -13.73 21.50 59.02
CA LEU A 122 -14.99 22.24 59.10
C LEU A 122 -16.07 21.51 59.94
N ARG A 123 -16.00 20.21 60.14
CA ARG A 123 -16.95 19.41 60.95
C ARG A 123 -16.55 19.25 62.42
N SER A 124 -15.39 19.76 62.82
CA SER A 124 -14.95 19.72 64.22
C SER A 124 -15.92 20.47 65.10
N PRO A 125 -16.26 19.95 66.33
CA PRO A 125 -17.28 20.53 67.17
C PRO A 125 -16.94 21.97 67.59
N PRO A 126 -17.95 22.85 67.73
CA PRO A 126 -17.74 24.24 68.23
C PRO A 126 -17.27 24.17 69.70
N GLY A 127 -16.00 24.50 69.92
CA GLY A 127 -15.37 24.51 71.25
C GLY A 127 -13.88 24.19 71.25
N THR A 128 -13.32 23.69 70.15
CA THR A 128 -11.91 23.39 69.99
C THR A 128 -11.18 24.37 69.04
N GLY A 129 -11.46 25.67 69.16
CA GLY A 129 -10.57 26.70 68.68
C GLY A 129 -10.58 27.02 67.14
N ASN A 130 -11.65 26.68 66.42
CA ASN A 130 -11.75 27.18 65.04
C ASN A 130 -11.99 28.71 65.06
N SER A 131 -10.93 29.48 64.93
CA SER A 131 -11.02 30.92 64.74
C SER A 131 -11.56 31.21 63.31
N PHE A 132 -12.11 32.40 63.07
CA PHE A 132 -12.55 32.85 61.78
C PHE A 132 -11.39 32.81 60.77
N GLU A 133 -10.14 32.95 61.21
CA GLU A 133 -8.93 32.83 60.44
C GLU A 133 -8.66 31.40 59.94
N ASP A 134 -8.96 30.39 60.76
CA ASP A 134 -8.79 28.96 60.37
C ASP A 134 -9.78 28.56 59.26
N VAL A 135 -11.02 29.00 59.36
CA VAL A 135 -12.04 28.78 58.31
C VAL A 135 -11.64 29.50 57.03
N PHE A 136 -11.15 30.74 57.12
CA PHE A 136 -10.70 31.51 55.96
C PHE A 136 -9.49 30.84 55.28
N GLY A 137 -8.52 30.38 56.04
CA GLY A 137 -7.37 29.61 55.53
C GLY A 137 -7.77 28.31 54.84
N THR A 138 -8.78 27.61 55.36
CA THR A 138 -9.31 26.38 54.73
C THR A 138 -9.98 26.68 53.39
N VAL A 139 -10.77 27.75 53.30
CA VAL A 139 -11.41 28.19 52.05
C VAL A 139 -10.37 28.62 51.02
N GLU A 140 -9.31 29.34 51.44
CA GLU A 140 -8.22 29.73 50.55
C GLU A 140 -7.48 28.52 49.95
N LYS A 141 -7.18 27.50 50.77
CA LYS A 141 -6.58 26.22 50.29
C LYS A 141 -7.48 25.52 49.26
N LEU A 142 -8.80 25.49 49.51
CA LEU A 142 -9.76 24.90 48.58
C LEU A 142 -9.82 25.65 47.24
N LEU A 143 -9.80 26.97 47.28
CA LEU A 143 -9.76 27.81 46.09
C LEU A 143 -8.50 27.58 45.27
N GLN A 144 -7.32 27.52 45.93
CA GLN A 144 -6.04 27.23 45.28
C GLN A 144 -6.04 25.84 44.66
N GLY A 145 -6.49 24.81 45.38
CA GLY A 145 -6.61 23.44 44.90
C GLY A 145 -7.56 23.31 43.69
N SER A 146 -8.71 23.99 43.75
CA SER A 146 -9.68 24.04 42.67
C SER A 146 -9.09 24.72 41.42
N THR A 147 -8.36 25.82 41.57
CA THR A 147 -7.70 26.51 40.44
C THR A 147 -6.65 25.62 39.79
N ALA A 148 -5.79 24.97 40.59
CA ALA A 148 -4.77 24.05 40.08
C ALA A 148 -5.39 22.86 39.34
N MET A 149 -6.50 22.31 39.82
CA MET A 149 -7.25 21.23 39.15
C MET A 149 -7.86 21.69 37.83
N HIS A 150 -8.48 22.89 37.80
CA HIS A 150 -9.01 23.48 36.56
C HIS A 150 -7.92 23.69 35.52
N GLU A 151 -6.77 24.21 35.86
CA GLU A 151 -5.64 24.39 34.97
C GLU A 151 -5.10 23.06 34.42
N SER A 152 -4.99 22.05 35.30
CA SER A 152 -4.57 20.72 34.89
C SER A 152 -5.56 20.08 33.91
N SER A 153 -6.85 20.19 34.18
CA SER A 153 -7.92 19.71 33.32
C SER A 153 -7.94 20.41 31.97
N ALA A 154 -7.75 21.72 31.93
CA ALA A 154 -7.69 22.51 30.70
C ALA A 154 -6.46 22.11 29.83
N ARG A 155 -5.29 21.91 30.46
CA ARG A 155 -4.09 21.41 29.76
C ARG A 155 -4.32 20.04 29.16
N PHE A 156 -4.92 19.12 29.90
CA PHE A 156 -5.24 17.78 29.41
C PHE A 156 -6.23 17.83 28.24
N GLU A 157 -7.30 18.63 28.34
CA GLU A 157 -8.26 18.81 27.25
C GLU A 157 -7.61 19.38 25.99
N GLN A 158 -6.72 20.35 26.14
CA GLN A 158 -6.00 20.92 25.00
C GLN A 158 -5.08 19.87 24.33
N LYS A 159 -4.38 19.05 25.13
CA LYS A 159 -3.55 17.96 24.60
C LYS A 159 -4.37 16.89 23.90
N LEU A 160 -5.53 16.52 24.42
CA LEU A 160 -6.44 15.60 23.76
C LEU A 160 -6.92 16.14 22.41
N LYS A 161 -7.26 17.44 22.33
CA LYS A 161 -7.67 18.07 21.07
C LYS A 161 -6.53 18.05 20.05
N SER A 162 -5.31 18.40 20.45
CA SER A 162 -4.16 18.36 19.54
C SER A 162 -3.80 16.95 19.09
N ALA A 163 -3.84 15.95 19.98
CA ALA A 163 -3.59 14.56 19.66
C ALA A 163 -4.64 14.00 18.68
N ASN A 164 -5.92 14.32 18.88
CA ASN A 164 -6.97 13.92 17.94
C ASN A 164 -6.80 14.54 16.54
N ALA A 165 -6.38 15.80 16.47
CA ALA A 165 -6.09 16.45 15.20
C ALA A 165 -4.93 15.77 14.47
N GLU A 166 -3.86 15.43 15.20
CA GLU A 166 -2.69 14.76 14.65
C GLU A 166 -3.00 13.31 14.22
N ILE A 167 -3.81 12.57 14.99
CA ILE A 167 -4.29 11.22 14.58
C ILE A 167 -5.06 11.29 13.25
N ARG A 168 -5.91 12.31 13.08
CA ARG A 168 -6.62 12.51 11.80
C ARG A 168 -5.64 12.77 10.68
N ARG A 169 -4.72 13.70 10.85
CA ARG A 169 -3.67 14.01 9.86
C ARG A 169 -2.89 12.78 9.45
N LEU A 170 -2.41 12.00 10.43
CA LEU A 170 -1.64 10.79 10.16
C LEU A 170 -2.46 9.70 9.46
N ARG A 171 -3.76 9.58 9.77
CA ARG A 171 -4.67 8.67 9.04
C ARG A 171 -4.83 9.06 7.59
N ASP A 172 -5.06 10.35 7.33
CA ASP A 172 -5.22 10.86 5.97
C ASP A 172 -3.92 10.66 5.15
N GLU A 173 -2.76 10.89 5.78
CA GLU A 173 -1.45 10.64 5.18
C GLU A 173 -1.21 9.15 4.90
N MET A 174 -1.56 8.26 5.84
CA MET A 174 -1.50 6.82 5.63
C MET A 174 -2.43 6.34 4.51
N GLU A 175 -3.62 6.91 4.41
CA GLU A 175 -4.58 6.55 3.37
C GLU A 175 -4.08 7.00 1.99
N ALA A 176 -3.53 8.21 1.90
CA ALA A 176 -2.88 8.71 0.68
C ALA A 176 -1.67 7.86 0.27
N LEU A 177 -0.80 7.50 1.23
CA LEU A 177 0.33 6.61 0.98
C LEU A 177 -0.12 5.23 0.52
N ARG A 178 -1.13 4.63 1.16
CA ARG A 178 -1.70 3.34 0.74
C ARG A 178 -2.30 3.42 -0.66
N HIS A 179 -2.99 4.51 -0.97
CA HIS A 179 -3.58 4.69 -2.30
C HIS A 179 -2.49 4.68 -3.37
N ASN A 180 -1.43 5.46 -3.19
CA ASN A 180 -0.31 5.52 -4.15
C ASN A 180 0.44 4.19 -4.29
N VAL A 181 0.55 3.40 -3.20
CA VAL A 181 1.22 2.09 -3.19
C VAL A 181 0.39 1.00 -3.87
N MET A 182 -0.94 1.12 -3.88
CA MET A 182 -1.85 0.04 -4.34
C MET A 182 -2.47 0.32 -5.71
N HIS A 183 -2.31 1.53 -6.27
CA HIS A 183 -2.88 1.89 -7.56
C HIS A 183 -1.79 2.07 -8.63
N ASP A 184 -2.16 1.89 -9.87
CA ASP A 184 -1.35 2.21 -11.04
C ASP A 184 -1.68 3.64 -11.51
N GLU A 185 -0.70 4.54 -11.49
CA GLU A 185 -0.89 5.97 -11.79
C GLU A 185 -1.37 6.24 -13.22
N LEU A 186 -1.01 5.37 -14.17
CA LEU A 186 -1.36 5.56 -15.57
C LEU A 186 -2.82 5.18 -15.85
N THR A 187 -3.26 4.07 -15.26
CA THR A 187 -4.56 3.47 -15.58
C THR A 187 -5.63 3.70 -14.52
N GLY A 188 -5.22 4.06 -13.29
CA GLY A 188 -6.11 4.30 -12.16
C GLY A 188 -6.74 3.03 -11.58
N VAL A 189 -6.45 1.82 -12.11
CA VAL A 189 -6.81 0.55 -11.49
C VAL A 189 -5.80 0.19 -10.39
N ASN A 190 -6.07 -0.84 -9.59
CA ASN A 190 -5.09 -1.35 -8.65
C ASN A 190 -3.86 -1.90 -9.38
N ASN A 191 -2.71 -1.85 -8.74
CA ASN A 191 -1.47 -2.39 -9.29
C ASN A 191 -1.28 -3.87 -8.95
N ARG A 192 -0.20 -4.48 -9.46
CA ARG A 192 0.15 -5.88 -9.23
C ARG A 192 0.31 -6.23 -7.74
N ARG A 193 0.85 -5.32 -6.92
CA ARG A 193 1.02 -5.55 -5.48
C ARG A 193 -0.34 -5.68 -4.77
N ALA A 194 -1.29 -4.85 -5.15
CA ALA A 194 -2.66 -4.95 -4.66
C ALA A 194 -3.31 -6.28 -5.07
N PHE A 195 -3.08 -6.73 -6.33
CA PHE A 195 -3.53 -8.02 -6.82
C PHE A 195 -3.00 -9.18 -5.97
N ASP A 196 -1.69 -9.24 -5.77
CA ASP A 196 -1.04 -10.31 -5.01
C ASP A 196 -1.55 -10.34 -3.55
N THR A 197 -1.72 -9.16 -2.95
CA THR A 197 -2.22 -9.00 -1.57
C THR A 197 -3.68 -9.46 -1.45
N GLU A 198 -4.56 -9.02 -2.35
CA GLU A 198 -5.98 -9.37 -2.30
C GLU A 198 -6.20 -10.85 -2.59
N LEU A 199 -5.50 -11.41 -3.57
CA LEU A 199 -5.64 -12.80 -3.92
C LEU A 199 -5.18 -13.73 -2.77
N ALA A 200 -4.10 -13.36 -2.07
CA ALA A 200 -3.65 -14.08 -0.88
C ALA A 200 -4.69 -14.05 0.27
N GLN A 201 -5.49 -12.98 0.37
CA GLN A 201 -6.57 -12.87 1.36
C GLN A 201 -7.84 -13.62 0.97
N LEU A 202 -8.14 -13.70 -0.33
CA LEU A 202 -9.36 -14.34 -0.84
C LEU A 202 -9.22 -15.85 -1.00
N THR A 203 -8.04 -16.36 -1.34
CA THR A 203 -7.79 -17.80 -1.51
C THR A 203 -8.18 -18.64 -0.28
N PRO A 204 -7.87 -18.25 0.98
CA PRO A 204 -8.34 -18.98 2.15
C PRO A 204 -9.87 -18.95 2.33
N GLN A 205 -10.55 -17.92 1.86
CA GLN A 205 -12.00 -17.82 1.89
C GLN A 205 -12.62 -18.72 0.82
N ALA A 206 -12.03 -18.75 -0.37
CA ALA A 206 -12.43 -19.64 -1.44
C ALA A 206 -12.26 -21.12 -1.08
N ALA A 207 -11.20 -21.48 -0.34
CA ALA A 207 -11.01 -22.82 0.21
C ALA A 207 -12.13 -23.25 1.19
N ARG A 208 -12.85 -22.26 1.78
CA ARG A 208 -14.02 -22.49 2.66
C ARG A 208 -15.36 -22.48 1.91
N GLY A 209 -15.31 -22.38 0.56
CA GLY A 209 -16.50 -22.47 -0.29
C GLY A 209 -17.02 -21.14 -0.80
N VAL A 210 -16.34 -20.00 -0.57
CA VAL A 210 -16.69 -18.73 -1.22
C VAL A 210 -16.29 -18.81 -2.69
N PRO A 211 -17.20 -18.58 -3.65
CA PRO A 211 -16.83 -18.58 -5.07
C PRO A 211 -15.78 -17.50 -5.36
N LEU A 212 -14.72 -17.90 -6.06
CA LEU A 212 -13.66 -16.99 -6.49
C LEU A 212 -13.32 -17.26 -7.95
N HIS A 213 -13.32 -16.19 -8.77
CA HIS A 213 -12.97 -16.30 -10.18
C HIS A 213 -11.91 -15.25 -10.52
N LEU A 214 -11.02 -15.62 -11.43
CA LEU A 214 -9.94 -14.77 -11.92
C LEU A 214 -10.01 -14.70 -13.44
N ALA A 215 -9.98 -13.49 -13.99
CA ALA A 215 -9.77 -13.25 -15.40
C ALA A 215 -8.46 -12.50 -15.60
N MET A 216 -7.58 -13.06 -16.45
CA MET A 216 -6.38 -12.40 -16.97
C MET A 216 -6.71 -11.82 -18.35
N LEU A 217 -6.31 -10.58 -18.59
CA LEU A 217 -6.63 -9.83 -19.79
C LEU A 217 -5.34 -9.26 -20.41
N ASP A 218 -5.32 -9.17 -21.74
CA ASP A 218 -4.20 -8.58 -22.46
C ASP A 218 -4.71 -7.82 -23.69
N ILE A 219 -4.10 -6.66 -23.98
CA ILE A 219 -4.47 -5.84 -25.13
C ILE A 219 -3.83 -6.45 -26.39
N ASP A 220 -4.67 -6.89 -27.31
CA ASP A 220 -4.23 -7.54 -28.53
C ASP A 220 -3.36 -6.63 -29.40
N HIS A 221 -2.18 -7.15 -29.80
CA HIS A 221 -1.23 -6.44 -30.66
C HIS A 221 -0.72 -5.09 -30.13
N PHE A 222 -0.72 -4.87 -28.81
CA PHE A 222 -0.36 -3.59 -28.21
C PHE A 222 1.05 -3.12 -28.57
N LYS A 223 2.02 -4.02 -28.67
CA LYS A 223 3.37 -3.68 -29.13
C LYS A 223 3.34 -3.11 -30.56
N GLN A 224 2.61 -3.73 -31.51
CA GLN A 224 2.49 -3.23 -32.87
C GLN A 224 1.77 -1.87 -32.91
N PHE A 225 0.80 -1.68 -32.03
CA PHE A 225 0.12 -0.40 -31.86
C PHE A 225 1.12 0.69 -31.42
N ASN A 226 1.96 0.42 -30.40
CA ASN A 226 3.00 1.33 -29.93
C ASN A 226 4.04 1.63 -31.00
N ASP A 227 4.49 0.62 -31.76
CA ASP A 227 5.47 0.79 -32.85
C ASP A 227 4.91 1.71 -33.95
N ARG A 228 3.59 1.70 -34.17
CA ARG A 228 2.94 2.51 -35.20
C ARG A 228 2.58 3.94 -34.74
N PHE A 229 2.06 4.09 -33.49
CA PHE A 229 1.47 5.34 -33.01
C PHE A 229 2.30 6.03 -31.92
N GLY A 230 3.34 5.35 -31.41
CA GLY A 230 4.21 5.82 -30.35
C GLY A 230 3.67 5.53 -28.94
N HIS A 231 4.58 5.42 -27.98
CA HIS A 231 4.27 5.07 -26.58
C HIS A 231 3.28 6.03 -25.91
N GLN A 232 3.34 7.32 -26.19
CA GLN A 232 2.41 8.30 -25.61
C GLN A 232 0.93 8.03 -26.01
N VAL A 233 0.71 7.50 -27.22
CA VAL A 233 -0.63 7.10 -27.65
C VAL A 233 -1.02 5.78 -26.99
N GLY A 234 -0.08 4.85 -26.84
CA GLY A 234 -0.28 3.62 -26.10
C GLY A 234 -0.65 3.87 -24.64
N ASP A 235 0.03 4.79 -23.97
CA ASP A 235 -0.29 5.16 -22.58
C ASP A 235 -1.73 5.68 -22.45
N ARG A 236 -2.19 6.48 -23.41
CA ARG A 236 -3.61 6.91 -23.46
C ARG A 236 -4.58 5.73 -23.64
N VAL A 237 -4.20 4.76 -24.47
CA VAL A 237 -5.00 3.53 -24.64
C VAL A 237 -5.09 2.76 -23.33
N LEU A 238 -3.96 2.57 -22.63
CA LEU A 238 -3.93 1.94 -21.32
C LEU A 238 -4.83 2.66 -20.31
N GLY A 239 -4.77 4.00 -20.27
CA GLY A 239 -5.65 4.79 -19.41
C GLY A 239 -7.14 4.64 -19.74
N VAL A 240 -7.51 4.57 -21.03
CA VAL A 240 -8.90 4.34 -21.44
C VAL A 240 -9.38 2.93 -21.07
N VAL A 241 -8.54 1.91 -21.28
CA VAL A 241 -8.83 0.53 -20.87
C VAL A 241 -8.96 0.44 -19.35
N GLY A 242 -8.03 1.05 -18.60
CA GLY A 242 -8.11 1.12 -17.15
C GLY A 242 -9.41 1.74 -16.64
N LYS A 243 -9.87 2.82 -17.28
CA LYS A 243 -11.15 3.44 -16.95
C LYS A 243 -12.33 2.48 -17.17
N GLN A 244 -12.37 1.75 -18.29
CA GLN A 244 -13.41 0.75 -18.55
C GLN A 244 -13.39 -0.37 -17.50
N LEU A 245 -12.20 -0.80 -17.08
CA LEU A 245 -12.02 -1.79 -16.01
C LEU A 245 -12.48 -1.26 -14.65
N ASN A 246 -12.17 -0.01 -14.31
CA ASN A 246 -12.63 0.63 -13.06
C ASN A 246 -14.15 0.78 -13.00
N ASP A 247 -14.79 1.04 -14.12
CA ASP A 247 -16.26 1.13 -14.19
C ASP A 247 -16.92 -0.23 -13.89
N THR A 248 -16.24 -1.36 -14.12
CA THR A 248 -16.70 -2.70 -13.70
C THR A 248 -16.59 -2.92 -12.20
N GLY A 249 -15.66 -2.24 -11.51
CA GLY A 249 -15.48 -2.31 -10.05
C GLY A 249 -16.73 -1.89 -9.27
N ARG A 250 -17.60 -1.06 -9.84
CA ARG A 250 -18.92 -0.70 -9.27
C ARG A 250 -19.87 -1.89 -9.12
N LEU A 251 -19.54 -3.02 -9.73
CA LEU A 251 -20.30 -4.28 -9.68
C LEU A 251 -19.72 -5.29 -8.67
N GLY A 252 -18.80 -4.86 -7.80
CA GLY A 252 -18.16 -5.74 -6.82
C GLY A 252 -17.00 -6.58 -7.38
N VAL A 253 -16.36 -6.11 -8.45
CA VAL A 253 -15.21 -6.73 -9.10
C VAL A 253 -13.99 -5.86 -8.92
N SER A 254 -12.88 -6.43 -8.47
CA SER A 254 -11.61 -5.71 -8.34
C SER A 254 -10.81 -5.79 -9.63
N ALA A 255 -10.33 -4.64 -10.13
CA ALA A 255 -9.52 -4.53 -11.35
C ALA A 255 -8.07 -4.16 -11.03
N TYR A 256 -7.13 -4.78 -11.76
CA TYR A 256 -5.70 -4.62 -11.54
C TYR A 256 -4.93 -4.49 -12.85
N ARG A 257 -3.83 -3.73 -12.81
CA ARG A 257 -2.79 -3.79 -13.83
C ARG A 257 -1.73 -4.80 -13.39
N TYR A 258 -1.65 -5.93 -14.09
CA TYR A 258 -0.75 -7.03 -13.74
C TYR A 258 0.64 -6.86 -14.36
N GLY A 259 0.71 -6.29 -15.56
CA GLY A 259 1.94 -6.04 -16.32
C GLY A 259 1.84 -4.80 -17.21
N GLY A 260 2.71 -4.68 -18.19
CA GLY A 260 2.75 -3.54 -19.12
C GLY A 260 1.40 -3.28 -19.81
N GLU A 261 0.88 -4.30 -20.51
CA GLU A 261 -0.38 -4.29 -21.26
C GLU A 261 -1.38 -5.32 -20.72
N GLU A 262 -1.04 -5.96 -19.58
CA GLU A 262 -1.79 -7.03 -18.95
C GLU A 262 -2.58 -6.50 -17.76
N PHE A 263 -3.81 -6.96 -17.65
CA PHE A 263 -4.73 -6.62 -16.57
C PHE A 263 -5.31 -7.90 -15.95
N ALA A 264 -5.87 -7.75 -14.75
CA ALA A 264 -6.59 -8.83 -14.08
C ALA A 264 -7.91 -8.31 -13.49
N LEU A 265 -8.92 -9.19 -13.45
CA LEU A 265 -10.17 -8.97 -12.71
C LEU A 265 -10.35 -10.11 -11.72
N VAL A 266 -10.61 -9.74 -10.47
CA VAL A 266 -10.91 -10.70 -9.40
C VAL A 266 -12.37 -10.56 -9.00
N PHE A 267 -13.09 -11.68 -8.99
CA PHE A 267 -14.50 -11.79 -8.66
C PHE A 267 -14.63 -12.60 -7.37
N CYS A 268 -15.04 -11.98 -6.29
CA CYS A 268 -15.31 -12.64 -5.03
C CYS A 268 -16.81 -12.77 -4.81
N GLY A 269 -17.30 -14.00 -4.79
CA GLY A 269 -18.75 -14.29 -4.79
C GLY A 269 -19.34 -14.37 -6.21
N GLY A 270 -20.65 -14.57 -6.29
CA GLY A 270 -21.33 -14.73 -7.58
C GLY A 270 -21.06 -16.08 -8.26
N THR A 271 -21.49 -16.21 -9.48
CA THR A 271 -21.35 -17.41 -10.30
C THR A 271 -20.31 -17.21 -11.42
N ALA A 272 -19.69 -18.30 -11.87
CA ALA A 272 -18.80 -18.24 -13.03
C ALA A 272 -19.47 -17.67 -14.29
N HIS A 273 -20.79 -17.87 -14.45
CA HIS A 273 -21.55 -17.33 -15.58
C HIS A 273 -21.64 -15.80 -15.52
N GLN A 274 -21.92 -15.24 -14.35
CA GLN A 274 -21.92 -13.79 -14.15
C GLN A 274 -20.56 -13.15 -14.44
N ALA A 275 -19.46 -13.81 -14.03
CA ALA A 275 -18.12 -13.33 -14.32
C ALA A 275 -17.80 -13.39 -15.83
N VAL A 276 -18.23 -14.46 -16.54
CA VAL A 276 -18.09 -14.58 -17.99
C VAL A 276 -18.89 -13.47 -18.71
N ASP A 277 -20.15 -13.26 -18.34
CA ASP A 277 -20.99 -12.24 -18.96
C ASP A 277 -20.39 -10.83 -18.80
N LEU A 278 -19.85 -10.54 -17.62
CA LEU A 278 -19.20 -9.26 -17.35
C LEU A 278 -17.94 -9.09 -18.19
N CYS A 279 -17.09 -10.12 -18.28
CA CYS A 279 -15.89 -10.12 -19.11
C CYS A 279 -16.20 -9.95 -20.59
N GLU A 280 -17.24 -10.63 -21.12
CA GLU A 280 -17.67 -10.47 -22.52
C GLU A 280 -18.22 -9.09 -22.81
N ASN A 281 -19.04 -8.53 -21.90
CA ASN A 281 -19.52 -7.17 -22.03
C ASN A 281 -18.38 -6.15 -22.06
N LEU A 282 -17.37 -6.34 -21.20
CA LEU A 282 -16.16 -5.52 -21.18
C LEU A 282 -15.37 -5.65 -22.50
N ARG A 283 -15.15 -6.87 -22.99
CA ARG A 283 -14.47 -7.14 -24.26
C ARG A 283 -15.15 -6.38 -25.41
N VAL A 284 -16.47 -6.53 -25.53
CA VAL A 284 -17.26 -5.85 -26.57
C VAL A 284 -17.23 -4.33 -26.40
N SER A 285 -17.25 -3.83 -25.16
CA SER A 285 -17.16 -2.40 -24.88
C SER A 285 -15.81 -1.83 -25.35
N ILE A 286 -14.71 -2.52 -25.06
CA ILE A 286 -13.37 -2.11 -25.49
C ILE A 286 -13.22 -2.20 -27.02
N GLU A 287 -13.72 -3.25 -27.65
CA GLU A 287 -13.71 -3.41 -29.10
C GLU A 287 -14.45 -2.26 -29.82
N ARG A 288 -15.49 -1.72 -29.20
CA ARG A 288 -16.29 -0.60 -29.76
C ARG A 288 -15.69 0.78 -29.49
N LEU A 289 -14.59 0.90 -28.76
CA LEU A 289 -13.97 2.18 -28.47
C LEU A 289 -13.52 2.86 -29.77
N ALA A 290 -14.04 4.06 -30.00
CA ALA A 290 -13.62 4.92 -31.12
C ALA A 290 -12.50 5.85 -30.64
N LEU A 291 -11.26 5.38 -30.67
CA LEU A 291 -10.10 6.16 -30.27
C LEU A 291 -9.72 7.13 -31.40
N LYS A 292 -9.41 8.37 -31.05
CA LYS A 292 -8.91 9.41 -31.96
C LYS A 292 -7.56 9.93 -31.46
N ASP A 293 -6.68 10.24 -32.40
CA ASP A 293 -5.49 10.99 -32.07
C ASP A 293 -5.84 12.46 -31.81
N ASN A 294 -5.49 12.96 -30.64
CA ASN A 294 -5.79 14.34 -30.24
C ASN A 294 -5.01 15.39 -31.05
N ARG A 295 -3.91 14.99 -31.73
CA ARG A 295 -3.07 15.90 -32.53
C ARG A 295 -3.55 16.00 -33.96
N SER A 296 -3.84 14.86 -34.60
CA SER A 296 -4.27 14.80 -35.99
C SER A 296 -5.79 14.77 -36.18
N GLY A 297 -6.55 14.41 -35.14
CA GLY A 297 -7.99 14.15 -35.22
C GLY A 297 -8.34 12.84 -35.93
N GLU A 298 -7.36 12.11 -36.44
CA GLU A 298 -7.54 10.86 -37.15
C GLU A 298 -8.03 9.73 -36.21
N ARG A 299 -8.81 8.82 -36.77
CA ARG A 299 -9.17 7.58 -36.05
C ARG A 299 -7.94 6.71 -35.89
N LEU A 300 -7.66 6.32 -34.63
CA LEU A 300 -6.66 5.32 -34.34
C LEU A 300 -7.16 3.91 -34.76
N ALA A 301 -6.23 2.96 -34.84
CA ALA A 301 -6.60 1.55 -35.04
C ALA A 301 -7.50 1.07 -33.89
N GLN A 302 -8.44 0.23 -34.24
CA GLN A 302 -9.31 -0.46 -33.28
C GLN A 302 -8.45 -1.32 -32.36
N ILE A 303 -8.74 -1.31 -31.07
CA ILE A 303 -8.12 -2.17 -30.08
C ILE A 303 -9.10 -3.27 -29.67
N SER A 304 -8.59 -4.41 -29.30
CA SER A 304 -9.34 -5.50 -28.70
C SER A 304 -8.54 -6.09 -27.53
N ILE A 305 -9.22 -6.90 -26.73
CA ILE A 305 -8.60 -7.62 -25.62
C ILE A 305 -8.90 -9.11 -25.74
N SER A 306 -7.91 -9.93 -25.39
CA SER A 306 -8.09 -11.35 -25.13
C SER A 306 -8.23 -11.58 -23.63
N ILE A 307 -9.09 -12.52 -23.24
CA ILE A 307 -9.43 -12.79 -21.84
C ILE A 307 -9.30 -14.29 -21.57
N GLY A 308 -8.56 -14.64 -20.52
CA GLY A 308 -8.48 -16.01 -20.00
C GLY A 308 -9.07 -16.07 -18.60
N MET A 309 -9.99 -16.97 -18.35
CA MET A 309 -10.68 -17.08 -17.07
C MET A 309 -10.52 -18.47 -16.45
N ALA A 310 -10.36 -18.48 -15.12
CA ALA A 310 -10.39 -19.66 -14.27
C ALA A 310 -11.30 -19.43 -13.04
N SER A 311 -11.86 -20.53 -12.53
CA SER A 311 -12.53 -20.55 -11.23
C SER A 311 -11.65 -21.30 -10.24
N TYR A 312 -11.55 -20.80 -9.01
CA TYR A 312 -10.75 -21.39 -7.94
C TYR A 312 -11.22 -22.83 -7.65
N ARG A 313 -10.27 -23.73 -7.48
CA ARG A 313 -10.51 -25.12 -7.10
C ARG A 313 -10.01 -25.36 -5.67
N ALA A 314 -10.80 -26.04 -4.87
CA ALA A 314 -10.43 -26.30 -3.48
C ALA A 314 -9.09 -27.06 -3.40
N GLY A 315 -8.14 -26.50 -2.65
CA GLY A 315 -6.83 -27.07 -2.42
C GLY A 315 -5.74 -26.68 -3.41
N GLU A 316 -6.05 -25.87 -4.45
CA GLU A 316 -5.01 -25.32 -5.31
C GLU A 316 -4.29 -24.13 -4.67
N SER A 317 -3.03 -23.94 -5.02
CA SER A 317 -2.27 -22.75 -4.64
C SER A 317 -2.70 -21.52 -5.46
N THR A 318 -2.34 -20.34 -4.97
CA THR A 318 -2.59 -19.08 -5.69
C THR A 318 -1.89 -19.06 -7.04
N GLU A 319 -0.68 -19.60 -7.10
CA GLU A 319 0.14 -19.69 -8.31
C GLU A 319 -0.48 -20.62 -9.35
N GLU A 320 -1.01 -21.77 -8.93
CA GLU A 320 -1.71 -22.72 -9.82
C GLU A 320 -2.99 -22.08 -10.37
N PHE A 321 -3.73 -21.35 -9.55
CA PHE A 321 -4.94 -20.64 -9.96
C PHE A 321 -4.63 -19.58 -11.03
N ILE A 322 -3.60 -18.74 -10.81
CA ILE A 322 -3.14 -17.74 -11.79
C ILE A 322 -2.69 -18.44 -13.08
N ALA A 323 -1.89 -19.50 -12.98
CA ALA A 323 -1.39 -20.21 -14.13
C ALA A 323 -2.51 -20.79 -15.03
N ARG A 324 -3.63 -21.22 -14.44
CA ARG A 324 -4.80 -21.71 -15.20
C ARG A 324 -5.50 -20.58 -15.95
N ALA A 325 -5.67 -19.42 -15.32
CA ALA A 325 -6.24 -18.23 -15.97
C ALA A 325 -5.34 -17.75 -17.12
N ASP A 326 -4.02 -17.72 -16.91
CA ASP A 326 -3.03 -17.36 -17.93
C ASP A 326 -3.02 -18.35 -19.09
N HIS A 327 -3.08 -19.64 -18.81
CA HIS A 327 -3.21 -20.67 -19.85
C HIS A 327 -4.46 -20.48 -20.71
N SER A 328 -5.58 -20.11 -20.10
CA SER A 328 -6.81 -19.78 -20.81
C SER A 328 -6.66 -18.50 -21.66
N LEU A 329 -5.94 -17.48 -21.18
CA LEU A 329 -5.60 -16.27 -21.94
C LEU A 329 -4.72 -16.63 -23.15
N TYR A 330 -3.73 -17.49 -22.98
CA TYR A 330 -2.90 -17.96 -24.06
C TYR A 330 -3.73 -18.69 -25.15
N LYS A 331 -4.71 -19.53 -24.76
CA LYS A 331 -5.65 -20.15 -25.70
C LYS A 331 -6.48 -19.10 -26.47
N ALA A 332 -6.94 -18.05 -25.79
CA ALA A 332 -7.68 -16.96 -26.44
C ALA A 332 -6.82 -16.27 -27.52
N LYS A 333 -5.54 -15.99 -27.19
CA LYS A 333 -4.59 -15.39 -28.13
C LYS A 333 -4.30 -16.29 -29.33
N GLN A 334 -4.14 -17.61 -29.12
CA GLN A 334 -3.89 -18.57 -30.21
C GLN A 334 -5.11 -18.81 -31.09
N SER A 335 -6.32 -18.77 -30.52
CA SER A 335 -7.56 -19.04 -31.24
C SER A 335 -8.05 -17.87 -32.09
N GLY A 336 -7.27 -16.80 -32.23
CA GLY A 336 -7.58 -15.66 -33.10
C GLY A 336 -7.87 -14.36 -32.35
N ARG A 337 -7.54 -14.29 -31.05
CA ARG A 337 -7.67 -13.08 -30.19
C ARG A 337 -9.10 -12.57 -30.07
N ASN A 338 -9.26 -11.40 -29.45
CA ASN A 338 -10.56 -10.71 -29.26
C ASN A 338 -11.67 -11.65 -28.77
N ARG A 339 -11.37 -12.44 -27.73
CA ARG A 339 -12.27 -13.44 -27.17
C ARG A 339 -11.97 -13.76 -25.73
N LEU A 340 -12.95 -14.37 -25.10
CA LEU A 340 -12.81 -15.00 -23.82
C LEU A 340 -12.62 -16.52 -24.01
N CYS A 341 -11.64 -17.08 -23.33
CA CYS A 341 -11.50 -18.52 -23.10
C CYS A 341 -11.58 -18.81 -21.62
N ARG A 342 -12.28 -19.83 -21.23
CA ARG A 342 -12.29 -20.33 -19.85
C ARG A 342 -11.81 -21.78 -19.82
N GLU A 343 -11.24 -22.15 -18.71
CA GLU A 343 -10.95 -23.56 -18.44
C GLU A 343 -12.26 -24.26 -18.05
N GLU A 344 -12.50 -25.40 -18.65
CA GLU A 344 -13.63 -26.28 -18.31
C GLU A 344 -13.47 -26.99 -16.97
#